data_be00348160cb7999c8555e02946db55c
#
_entry.id   be00348160cb7999c8555e02946db55c
#
_cell.length_a   1.000
_cell.length_b   1.000
_cell.length_c   1.000
_cell.angle_alpha   90.00
_cell.angle_beta   90.00
_cell.angle_gamma   90.00
#
_symmetry.space_group_name_H-M   'P 1'
#
loop_
_entity.id
_entity.type
_entity.pdbx_description
1 polymer ?
#
loop_
_entity_poly.entity_id
_entity_poly.type
_entity_poly.pdbx_seq_one_letter_code
_entity_poly.pdbx_strand_id
1 'polypeptide(L)'
;MDWKEIYKKRLVTPEEAISHIHSGDKIVTSFGCCEPIGLEKVLADHYENYHDVQISNMLLIGDTIWVHDKYKGHFSYNSFFASKSSRKAISCGEADFTTCYFYEIPTVLREVIKPRVSIVSVCPPDEYGYVSLGTNVDYIESTLSYCDLKIAQVNKNVPRTHGKALKHVSEFDYFVEIDEPLPEVPSAPLTDVEKAIGKNCASLINDGDCLQLGIGGIPNAICEELKDKKNLGLHSEMVGDGVVDLIKSGVINNTRKNTHVGKTVLGFAFGTKKLFDFIDDNPDVEMYPIEEVNHPIEIAKNDNVISINSCIQVDLQGQVVSDTVGLNQISGVGGQVDFVRGATMSRGGKSIIAMPSTAKNGTVSKIVPTITENSAITTPRNDVNYIVTEFGVAKLKGQTLKNRARALINIAHPNFKDQLIKVFEERFDEKF
;
A
#
# COMPACT_ATOMS: atom_id res chain seq x y z
N MET A 1 5.24 37.63 -7.27
CA MET A 1 4.05 37.80 -6.39
C MET A 1 4.43 37.12 -5.08
N ASP A 2 4.16 37.79 -3.95
CA ASP A 2 4.39 37.18 -2.64
C ASP A 2 3.50 35.95 -2.50
N TRP A 3 4.01 34.87 -1.93
CA TRP A 3 3.25 33.63 -1.77
C TRP A 3 1.97 33.84 -0.94
N LYS A 4 1.99 34.76 0.03
CA LYS A 4 0.82 35.10 0.84
C LYS A 4 -0.31 35.72 0.01
N GLU A 5 0.05 36.52 -0.99
CA GLU A 5 -0.93 37.10 -1.92
C GLU A 5 -1.50 36.01 -2.85
N ILE A 6 -0.65 35.05 -3.32
CA ILE A 6 -1.09 33.92 -4.12
C ILE A 6 -2.08 33.08 -3.31
N TYR A 7 -1.70 32.68 -2.09
CA TYR A 7 -2.53 31.84 -1.23
C TYR A 7 -3.87 32.52 -0.94
N LYS A 8 -3.85 33.79 -0.48
CA LYS A 8 -5.04 34.57 -0.17
C LYS A 8 -5.99 34.71 -1.37
N LYS A 9 -5.44 34.88 -2.59
CA LYS A 9 -6.26 34.99 -3.81
C LYS A 9 -6.90 33.68 -4.22
N ARG A 10 -6.28 32.53 -3.88
CA ARG A 10 -6.72 31.18 -4.23
C ARG A 10 -7.49 30.49 -3.09
N LEU A 11 -7.56 31.11 -1.93
CA LEU A 11 -8.35 30.62 -0.80
C LEU A 11 -9.83 30.96 -1.06
N VAL A 12 -10.64 29.90 -1.15
CA VAL A 12 -12.07 29.96 -1.50
C VAL A 12 -12.92 29.11 -0.57
N THR A 13 -14.24 29.21 -0.67
CA THR A 13 -15.15 28.30 0.03
C THR A 13 -15.14 26.92 -0.62
N PRO A 14 -15.54 25.86 0.12
CA PRO A 14 -15.67 24.52 -0.46
C PRO A 14 -16.58 24.48 -1.70
N GLU A 15 -17.72 25.18 -1.64
CA GLU A 15 -18.71 25.26 -2.73
C GLU A 15 -18.13 25.96 -3.97
N GLU A 16 -17.34 27.01 -3.76
CA GLU A 16 -16.66 27.70 -4.86
C GLU A 16 -15.62 26.77 -5.50
N ALA A 17 -14.81 26.07 -4.69
CA ALA A 17 -13.80 25.16 -5.22
C ALA A 17 -14.43 24.06 -6.09
N ILE A 18 -15.50 23.40 -5.62
CA ILE A 18 -16.16 22.32 -6.37
C ILE A 18 -16.92 22.84 -7.61
N SER A 19 -17.31 24.13 -7.64
CA SER A 19 -18.02 24.72 -8.79
C SER A 19 -17.18 24.73 -10.07
N HIS A 20 -15.86 24.55 -9.99
CA HIS A 20 -14.94 24.42 -11.11
C HIS A 20 -14.85 22.99 -11.68
N ILE A 21 -15.50 22.02 -11.03
CA ILE A 21 -15.66 20.64 -11.51
C ILE A 21 -16.84 20.61 -12.48
N HIS A 22 -16.69 19.92 -13.60
CA HIS A 22 -17.72 19.84 -14.62
C HIS A 22 -18.21 18.39 -14.79
N SER A 23 -19.43 18.24 -15.27
CA SER A 23 -19.94 16.94 -15.71
C SER A 23 -19.01 16.31 -16.75
N GLY A 24 -18.76 15.00 -16.61
CA GLY A 24 -17.81 14.26 -17.43
C GLY A 24 -16.35 14.36 -16.99
N ASP A 25 -16.03 15.13 -15.96
CA ASP A 25 -14.68 15.20 -15.43
C ASP A 25 -14.22 13.87 -14.82
N LYS A 26 -12.93 13.61 -14.95
CA LYS A 26 -12.23 12.57 -14.18
C LYS A 26 -11.43 13.24 -13.09
N ILE A 27 -11.65 12.79 -11.89
CA ILE A 27 -11.03 13.29 -10.66
C ILE A 27 -10.11 12.21 -10.09
N VAL A 28 -8.93 12.60 -9.65
CA VAL A 28 -8.07 11.77 -8.81
C VAL A 28 -7.95 12.43 -7.45
N THR A 29 -8.03 11.62 -6.37
CA THR A 29 -7.93 12.13 -5.00
C THR A 29 -6.79 11.45 -4.25
N SER A 30 -6.23 12.15 -3.25
CA SER A 30 -5.43 11.47 -2.23
C SER A 30 -6.31 10.47 -1.47
N PHE A 31 -5.68 9.50 -0.81
CA PHE A 31 -6.38 8.36 -0.23
C PHE A 31 -5.94 8.06 1.21
N GLY A 32 -6.58 7.09 1.83
CA GLY A 32 -6.17 6.58 3.12
C GLY A 32 -6.17 7.63 4.22
N CYS A 33 -5.04 7.81 4.91
CA CYS A 33 -4.97 8.76 6.02
C CYS A 33 -4.95 10.23 5.57
N CYS A 34 -4.77 10.53 4.28
CA CYS A 34 -4.77 11.89 3.72
C CYS A 34 -5.93 12.11 2.72
N GLU A 35 -6.99 11.31 2.80
CA GLU A 35 -8.22 11.48 2.03
C GLU A 35 -8.81 12.87 2.30
N PRO A 36 -9.21 13.65 1.27
CA PRO A 36 -9.79 14.98 1.44
C PRO A 36 -11.29 14.89 1.75
N ILE A 37 -11.63 14.23 2.86
CA ILE A 37 -13.00 13.82 3.22
C ILE A 37 -13.96 15.03 3.25
N GLY A 38 -13.51 16.18 3.76
CA GLY A 38 -14.33 17.38 3.84
C GLY A 38 -14.77 17.86 2.47
N LEU A 39 -13.84 17.95 1.50
CA LEU A 39 -14.17 18.35 0.12
C LEU A 39 -14.98 17.29 -0.62
N GLU A 40 -14.65 16.00 -0.43
CA GLU A 40 -15.40 14.91 -1.03
C GLU A 40 -16.86 14.89 -0.56
N LYS A 41 -17.07 15.18 0.74
CA LYS A 41 -18.43 15.31 1.29
C LYS A 41 -19.19 16.48 0.67
N VAL A 42 -18.57 17.65 0.53
CA VAL A 42 -19.22 18.81 -0.10
C VAL A 42 -19.55 18.49 -1.57
N LEU A 43 -18.65 17.84 -2.31
CA LEU A 43 -18.91 17.40 -3.68
C LEU A 43 -20.10 16.42 -3.74
N ALA A 44 -20.13 15.45 -2.82
CA ALA A 44 -21.22 14.48 -2.72
C ALA A 44 -22.57 15.10 -2.32
N ASP A 45 -22.58 16.12 -1.46
CA ASP A 45 -23.80 16.82 -1.07
C ASP A 45 -24.41 17.66 -2.20
N HIS A 46 -23.59 18.05 -3.18
CA HIS A 46 -24.02 18.80 -4.37
C HIS A 46 -24.14 17.92 -5.64
N TYR A 47 -24.29 16.61 -5.48
CA TYR A 47 -24.26 15.62 -6.57
C TYR A 47 -25.22 15.93 -7.73
N GLU A 48 -26.37 16.55 -7.46
CA GLU A 48 -27.38 16.87 -8.50
C GLU A 48 -26.85 17.83 -9.58
N ASN A 49 -25.77 18.56 -9.31
CA ASN A 49 -25.13 19.48 -10.25
C ASN A 49 -24.23 18.75 -11.26
N TYR A 50 -23.98 17.45 -11.10
CA TYR A 50 -22.98 16.70 -11.86
C TYR A 50 -23.57 15.47 -12.54
N HIS A 51 -23.03 15.11 -13.70
CA HIS A 51 -23.31 13.87 -14.41
C HIS A 51 -22.00 13.27 -14.91
N ASP A 52 -21.90 11.94 -14.88
CA ASP A 52 -20.79 11.17 -15.43
C ASP A 52 -19.38 11.59 -14.90
N VAL A 53 -19.28 12.06 -13.67
CA VAL A 53 -18.01 12.36 -13.04
C VAL A 53 -17.38 11.07 -12.52
N GLN A 54 -16.14 10.78 -12.90
CA GLN A 54 -15.40 9.61 -12.43
C GLN A 54 -14.45 10.00 -11.29
N ILE A 55 -14.55 9.32 -10.15
CA ILE A 55 -13.62 9.45 -9.02
C ILE A 55 -12.66 8.26 -9.05
N SER A 56 -11.36 8.54 -9.04
CA SER A 56 -10.32 7.52 -9.02
C SER A 56 -9.39 7.70 -7.82
N ASN A 57 -9.18 6.63 -7.06
CA ASN A 57 -8.14 6.58 -6.01
C ASN A 57 -7.73 5.14 -5.71
N MET A 58 -6.79 4.96 -4.78
CA MET A 58 -6.29 3.64 -4.45
C MET A 58 -7.17 2.96 -3.40
N LEU A 59 -7.25 3.49 -2.19
CA LEU A 59 -7.90 2.83 -1.06
C LEU A 59 -8.50 3.86 -0.11
N LEU A 60 -9.80 3.81 0.11
CA LEU A 60 -10.49 4.60 1.13
C LEU A 60 -10.55 3.85 2.47
N ILE A 61 -10.32 4.60 3.58
CA ILE A 61 -10.42 4.08 4.94
C ILE A 61 -11.84 4.24 5.41
N GLY A 62 -12.75 3.63 5.35
CA GLY A 62 -14.15 3.86 5.76
C GLY A 62 -15.12 3.50 4.67
N ASP A 63 -16.12 4.34 4.53
CA ASP A 63 -17.17 4.12 3.55
C ASP A 63 -16.78 4.68 2.18
N THR A 64 -16.95 3.88 1.14
CA THR A 64 -16.77 4.34 -0.24
C THR A 64 -18.10 4.95 -0.70
N ILE A 65 -18.34 6.21 -0.36
CA ILE A 65 -19.63 6.90 -0.62
C ILE A 65 -20.02 6.88 -2.09
N TRP A 66 -19.05 6.91 -3.00
CA TRP A 66 -19.23 6.98 -4.45
C TRP A 66 -19.96 5.78 -5.06
N VAL A 67 -20.06 4.64 -4.34
CA VAL A 67 -20.75 3.43 -4.80
C VAL A 67 -22.20 3.34 -4.29
N HIS A 68 -22.71 4.35 -3.60
CA HIS A 68 -24.08 4.35 -3.11
C HIS A 68 -25.08 4.62 -4.23
N ASP A 69 -26.22 3.95 -4.20
CA ASP A 69 -27.28 4.08 -5.22
C ASP A 69 -27.72 5.52 -5.48
N LYS A 70 -27.66 6.37 -4.45
CA LYS A 70 -27.99 7.81 -4.53
C LYS A 70 -27.20 8.55 -5.60
N TYR A 71 -25.98 8.10 -5.88
CA TYR A 71 -25.05 8.81 -6.78
C TYR A 71 -24.98 8.21 -8.19
N LYS A 72 -25.75 7.16 -8.46
CA LYS A 72 -25.80 6.54 -9.81
C LYS A 72 -26.15 7.55 -10.89
N GLY A 73 -25.34 7.60 -11.95
CA GLY A 73 -25.48 8.56 -13.05
C GLY A 73 -24.86 9.94 -12.79
N HIS A 74 -24.50 10.23 -11.55
CA HIS A 74 -23.79 11.43 -11.15
C HIS A 74 -22.30 11.16 -11.00
N PHE A 75 -21.95 10.16 -10.19
CA PHE A 75 -20.58 9.73 -9.97
C PHE A 75 -20.38 8.26 -10.33
N SER A 76 -19.20 7.93 -10.82
CA SER A 76 -18.68 6.58 -10.96
C SER A 76 -17.38 6.46 -10.17
N TYR A 77 -17.08 5.26 -9.67
CA TYR A 77 -15.89 5.01 -8.86
C TYR A 77 -14.97 4.02 -9.55
N ASN A 78 -13.72 4.38 -9.68
CA ASN A 78 -12.65 3.51 -10.17
C ASN A 78 -11.56 3.34 -9.11
N SER A 79 -11.30 2.12 -8.70
CA SER A 79 -10.33 1.80 -7.66
C SER A 79 -9.11 1.07 -8.24
N PHE A 80 -7.93 1.32 -7.65
CA PHE A 80 -6.71 0.53 -7.88
C PHE A 80 -6.51 -0.53 -6.79
N PHE A 81 -7.28 -0.44 -5.68
CA PHE A 81 -7.18 -1.38 -4.57
C PHE A 81 -8.54 -1.51 -3.88
N ALA A 82 -9.18 -2.67 -4.02
CA ALA A 82 -10.51 -2.89 -3.45
C ALA A 82 -10.50 -2.86 -1.91
N SER A 83 -11.28 -1.95 -1.34
CA SER A 83 -11.53 -1.84 0.10
C SER A 83 -12.71 -2.72 0.53
N LYS A 84 -12.89 -2.90 1.83
CA LYS A 84 -14.05 -3.65 2.36
C LYS A 84 -15.38 -3.06 1.87
N SER A 85 -15.48 -1.74 1.76
CA SER A 85 -16.70 -1.03 1.34
C SER A 85 -16.92 -1.07 -0.18
N SER A 86 -15.87 -1.17 -1.01
CA SER A 86 -15.97 -1.17 -2.47
C SER A 86 -16.07 -2.57 -3.11
N ARG A 87 -15.66 -3.64 -2.41
CA ARG A 87 -15.59 -5.01 -2.97
C ARG A 87 -16.88 -5.48 -3.63
N LYS A 88 -18.02 -5.21 -2.98
CA LYS A 88 -19.31 -5.63 -3.51
C LYS A 88 -19.62 -4.91 -4.82
N ALA A 89 -19.46 -3.60 -4.84
CA ALA A 89 -19.70 -2.77 -6.01
C ALA A 89 -18.81 -3.17 -7.20
N ILE A 90 -17.51 -3.43 -6.94
CA ILE A 90 -16.57 -3.92 -7.96
C ILE A 90 -17.02 -5.29 -8.48
N SER A 91 -17.40 -6.23 -7.59
CA SER A 91 -17.78 -7.59 -7.99
C SER A 91 -19.06 -7.66 -8.81
N CYS A 92 -19.99 -6.70 -8.65
CA CYS A 92 -21.23 -6.63 -9.43
C CYS A 92 -21.20 -5.61 -10.59
N GLY A 93 -20.06 -4.96 -10.84
CA GLY A 93 -19.90 -4.01 -11.93
C GLY A 93 -20.52 -2.63 -11.70
N GLU A 94 -20.81 -2.28 -10.43
CA GLU A 94 -21.28 -0.94 -10.03
C GLU A 94 -20.10 0.03 -9.77
N ALA A 95 -18.90 -0.49 -9.65
CA ALA A 95 -17.65 0.26 -9.61
C ALA A 95 -16.60 -0.42 -10.48
N ASP A 96 -15.68 0.36 -11.02
CA ASP A 96 -14.57 -0.12 -11.83
C ASP A 96 -13.36 -0.48 -10.96
N PHE A 97 -12.53 -1.38 -11.49
CA PHE A 97 -11.26 -1.75 -10.91
C PHE A 97 -10.18 -1.76 -11.99
N THR A 98 -9.22 -0.85 -11.89
CA THR A 98 -8.10 -0.78 -12.83
C THR A 98 -6.92 -1.61 -12.32
N THR A 99 -6.52 -2.62 -13.10
CA THR A 99 -5.39 -3.50 -12.76
C THR A 99 -4.09 -2.93 -13.28
N CYS A 100 -3.12 -2.67 -12.39
CA CYS A 100 -1.73 -2.31 -12.71
C CYS A 100 -0.83 -2.57 -11.52
N TYR A 101 0.47 -2.59 -11.72
CA TYR A 101 1.41 -2.53 -10.60
C TYR A 101 1.39 -1.15 -9.95
N PHE A 102 1.72 -1.05 -8.68
CA PHE A 102 1.58 0.23 -8.00
C PHE A 102 2.50 1.31 -8.57
N TYR A 103 3.74 0.97 -8.88
CA TYR A 103 4.65 1.94 -9.49
C TYR A 103 4.19 2.46 -10.87
N GLU A 104 3.23 1.77 -11.52
CA GLU A 104 2.68 2.15 -12.82
C GLU A 104 1.48 3.11 -12.71
N ILE A 105 0.87 3.26 -11.52
CA ILE A 105 -0.33 4.11 -11.34
C ILE A 105 -0.14 5.53 -11.89
N PRO A 106 0.97 6.25 -11.65
CA PRO A 106 1.18 7.57 -12.24
C PRO A 106 1.11 7.58 -13.77
N THR A 107 1.69 6.56 -14.40
CA THR A 107 1.62 6.41 -15.87
C THR A 107 0.20 6.06 -16.36
N VAL A 108 -0.50 5.17 -15.67
CA VAL A 108 -1.90 4.81 -15.98
C VAL A 108 -2.82 6.02 -15.83
N LEU A 109 -2.63 6.80 -14.77
CA LEU A 109 -3.38 8.04 -14.59
C LEU A 109 -3.10 9.03 -15.72
N ARG A 110 -1.83 9.30 -16.03
CA ARG A 110 -1.44 10.29 -17.06
C ARG A 110 -1.85 9.88 -18.47
N GLU A 111 -1.72 8.60 -18.84
CA GLU A 111 -1.84 8.17 -20.24
C GLU A 111 -3.18 7.51 -20.57
N VAL A 112 -3.83 6.87 -19.59
CA VAL A 112 -5.06 6.09 -19.81
C VAL A 112 -6.27 6.78 -19.21
N ILE A 113 -6.27 7.04 -17.89
CA ILE A 113 -7.43 7.64 -17.20
C ILE A 113 -7.54 9.11 -17.55
N LYS A 114 -6.42 9.85 -17.51
CA LYS A 114 -6.31 11.29 -17.84
C LYS A 114 -7.24 12.15 -16.99
N PRO A 115 -7.08 12.16 -15.65
CA PRO A 115 -7.88 13.04 -14.81
C PRO A 115 -7.59 14.50 -15.11
N ARG A 116 -8.66 15.29 -15.23
CA ARG A 116 -8.56 16.76 -15.34
C ARG A 116 -8.35 17.41 -13.98
N VAL A 117 -8.90 16.79 -12.94
CA VAL A 117 -8.96 17.36 -11.58
C VAL A 117 -8.14 16.51 -10.62
N SER A 118 -7.31 17.17 -9.80
CA SER A 118 -6.64 16.57 -8.65
C SER A 118 -7.13 17.26 -7.37
N ILE A 119 -7.66 16.47 -6.42
CA ILE A 119 -8.09 16.95 -5.09
C ILE A 119 -7.20 16.29 -4.04
N VAL A 120 -6.48 17.07 -3.27
CA VAL A 120 -5.49 16.57 -2.33
C VAL A 120 -5.60 17.24 -0.96
N SER A 121 -5.24 16.51 0.11
CA SER A 121 -5.06 17.11 1.42
C SER A 121 -3.62 17.57 1.60
N VAL A 122 -3.44 18.73 2.24
CA VAL A 122 -2.13 19.30 2.52
C VAL A 122 -2.10 19.94 3.92
N CYS A 123 -0.91 20.05 4.51
CA CYS A 123 -0.73 20.88 5.71
C CYS A 123 -0.77 22.39 5.37
N PRO A 124 -0.96 23.29 6.34
CA PRO A 124 -0.85 24.74 6.11
C PRO A 124 0.52 25.12 5.52
N PRO A 125 0.59 26.23 4.71
CA PRO A 125 1.86 26.69 4.17
C PRO A 125 2.81 27.18 5.27
N ASP A 126 4.11 26.93 5.05
CA ASP A 126 5.18 27.44 5.91
C ASP A 126 5.51 28.92 5.61
N GLU A 127 6.57 29.42 6.26
CA GLU A 127 7.04 30.80 6.08
C GLU A 127 7.52 31.13 4.66
N TYR A 128 7.81 30.11 3.84
CA TYR A 128 8.23 30.23 2.45
C TYR A 128 7.11 29.93 1.44
N GLY A 129 5.93 29.56 1.90
CA GLY A 129 4.78 29.25 1.05
C GLY A 129 4.74 27.79 0.56
N TYR A 130 5.44 26.89 1.23
CA TYR A 130 5.34 25.46 0.92
C TYR A 130 4.33 24.76 1.82
N VAL A 131 3.46 23.98 1.21
CA VAL A 131 2.61 22.98 1.85
C VAL A 131 3.24 21.60 1.72
N SER A 132 2.82 20.64 2.54
CA SER A 132 3.22 19.24 2.39
C SER A 132 2.01 18.37 2.05
N LEU A 133 2.19 17.38 1.18
CA LEU A 133 1.21 16.35 0.84
C LEU A 133 0.99 15.35 2.01
N GLY A 134 1.67 15.52 3.12
CA GLY A 134 1.46 14.79 4.35
C GLY A 134 1.75 13.31 4.24
N THR A 135 0.76 12.48 4.55
CA THR A 135 0.92 11.01 4.58
C THR A 135 0.86 10.35 3.20
N ASN A 136 0.57 11.09 2.11
CA ASN A 136 0.39 10.55 0.75
C ASN A 136 1.14 11.36 -0.30
N VAL A 137 2.28 10.87 -0.75
CA VAL A 137 3.04 11.45 -1.87
C VAL A 137 2.89 10.60 -3.12
N ASP A 138 2.96 9.31 -2.98
CA ASP A 138 2.71 8.22 -3.93
C ASP A 138 2.43 8.66 -5.39
N TYR A 139 1.23 8.43 -5.93
CA TYR A 139 0.84 8.89 -7.27
C TYR A 139 0.35 10.34 -7.29
N ILE A 140 0.02 10.91 -6.11
CA ILE A 140 -0.55 12.25 -6.00
C ILE A 140 0.43 13.33 -6.44
N GLU A 141 1.68 13.20 -6.06
CA GLU A 141 2.74 14.15 -6.47
C GLU A 141 2.78 14.35 -7.98
N SER A 142 2.74 13.24 -8.71
CA SER A 142 2.79 13.24 -10.18
C SER A 142 1.57 13.93 -10.79
N THR A 143 0.36 13.80 -10.18
CA THR A 143 -0.88 14.39 -10.71
C THR A 143 -0.83 15.92 -10.75
N LEU A 144 -0.13 16.54 -9.80
CA LEU A 144 0.03 18.00 -9.75
C LEU A 144 0.80 18.56 -10.94
N SER A 145 1.52 17.73 -11.69
CA SER A 145 2.28 18.15 -12.86
C SER A 145 1.45 18.23 -14.15
N TYR A 146 0.31 17.51 -14.23
CA TYR A 146 -0.44 17.38 -15.47
C TYR A 146 -1.96 17.58 -15.37
N CYS A 147 -2.56 17.58 -14.16
CA CYS A 147 -3.97 17.92 -14.01
C CYS A 147 -4.20 19.42 -14.25
N ASP A 148 -5.29 19.75 -14.96
CA ASP A 148 -5.63 21.13 -15.30
C ASP A 148 -6.17 21.92 -14.10
N LEU A 149 -6.87 21.23 -13.19
CA LEU A 149 -7.45 21.81 -11.98
C LEU A 149 -6.90 21.09 -10.74
N LYS A 150 -6.29 21.85 -9.83
CA LYS A 150 -5.65 21.35 -8.61
C LYS A 150 -6.23 22.05 -7.40
N ILE A 151 -6.98 21.30 -6.61
CA ILE A 151 -7.68 21.80 -5.40
C ILE A 151 -7.00 21.16 -4.18
N ALA A 152 -6.56 21.98 -3.25
CA ALA A 152 -5.96 21.53 -2.00
C ALA A 152 -6.90 21.78 -0.80
N GLN A 153 -7.27 20.73 -0.10
CA GLN A 153 -7.86 20.82 1.23
C GLN A 153 -6.73 21.05 2.23
N VAL A 154 -6.68 22.22 2.81
CA VAL A 154 -5.69 22.58 3.83
C VAL A 154 -6.21 22.15 5.20
N ASN A 155 -5.51 21.20 5.84
CA ASN A 155 -5.88 20.66 7.13
C ASN A 155 -4.65 20.69 8.06
N LYS A 156 -4.77 21.37 9.19
CA LYS A 156 -3.67 21.51 10.17
C LYS A 156 -3.26 20.21 10.86
N ASN A 157 -4.09 19.15 10.72
CA ASN A 157 -3.76 17.82 11.25
C ASN A 157 -2.91 16.98 10.28
N VAL A 158 -2.72 17.43 9.04
CA VAL A 158 -1.83 16.79 8.08
C VAL A 158 -0.38 17.05 8.49
N PRO A 159 0.46 16.01 8.71
CA PRO A 159 1.85 16.19 9.09
C PRO A 159 2.65 16.82 7.95
N ARG A 160 3.63 17.64 8.30
CA ARG A 160 4.61 18.16 7.35
C ARG A 160 5.69 17.11 7.11
N THR A 161 5.67 16.48 5.97
CA THR A 161 6.66 15.49 5.57
C THR A 161 7.65 16.07 4.56
N HIS A 162 8.82 15.45 4.44
CA HIS A 162 9.94 15.92 3.61
C HIS A 162 10.10 15.10 2.32
N GLY A 163 11.17 15.32 1.58
CA GLY A 163 11.41 14.72 0.28
C GLY A 163 10.66 15.46 -0.82
N LYS A 164 9.88 14.73 -1.66
CA LYS A 164 9.06 15.33 -2.72
C LYS A 164 7.65 15.71 -2.26
N ALA A 165 7.36 15.60 -0.97
CA ALA A 165 6.08 16.01 -0.39
C ALA A 165 5.82 17.52 -0.44
N LEU A 166 6.88 18.35 -0.45
CA LEU A 166 6.77 19.79 -0.38
C LEU A 166 6.38 20.39 -1.75
N LYS A 167 5.31 21.18 -1.76
CA LYS A 167 4.78 21.87 -2.94
C LYS A 167 4.56 23.34 -2.63
N HIS A 168 4.98 24.19 -3.55
CA HIS A 168 4.75 25.64 -3.37
C HIS A 168 3.29 25.99 -3.69
N VAL A 169 2.70 26.95 -2.97
CA VAL A 169 1.30 27.36 -3.16
C VAL A 169 0.96 27.82 -4.59
N SER A 170 1.95 28.18 -5.38
CA SER A 170 1.74 28.51 -6.79
C SER A 170 1.38 27.32 -7.69
N GLU A 171 1.57 26.10 -7.21
CA GLU A 171 1.26 24.89 -7.98
C GLU A 171 -0.22 24.49 -7.92
N PHE A 172 -1.01 25.09 -7.01
CA PHE A 172 -2.43 24.81 -6.85
C PHE A 172 -3.29 25.94 -7.40
N ASP A 173 -4.49 25.64 -7.88
CA ASP A 173 -5.45 26.63 -8.38
C ASP A 173 -6.32 27.17 -7.25
N TYR A 174 -6.76 26.29 -6.31
CA TYR A 174 -7.62 26.67 -5.19
C TYR A 174 -7.18 25.99 -3.90
N PHE A 175 -7.40 26.70 -2.79
CA PHE A 175 -7.23 26.20 -1.42
C PHE A 175 -8.55 26.30 -0.67
N VAL A 176 -8.85 25.28 0.12
CA VAL A 176 -10.01 25.24 1.00
C VAL A 176 -9.55 24.81 2.40
N GLU A 177 -9.72 25.67 3.39
CA GLU A 177 -9.35 25.35 4.78
C GLU A 177 -10.45 24.53 5.45
N ILE A 178 -10.18 23.24 5.70
CA ILE A 178 -11.07 22.34 6.44
C ILE A 178 -10.21 21.55 7.43
N ASP A 179 -10.37 21.88 8.72
CA ASP A 179 -9.71 21.16 9.80
C ASP A 179 -10.57 19.97 10.24
N GLU A 180 -10.06 18.77 10.01
CA GLU A 180 -10.71 17.53 10.41
C GLU A 180 -9.67 16.51 10.91
N PRO A 181 -10.04 15.57 11.79
CA PRO A 181 -9.17 14.50 12.19
C PRO A 181 -8.77 13.64 10.98
N LEU A 182 -7.51 13.23 10.91
CA LEU A 182 -7.09 12.27 9.90
C LEU A 182 -7.67 10.89 10.21
N PRO A 183 -8.07 10.12 9.19
CA PRO A 183 -8.39 8.70 9.37
C PRO A 183 -7.21 7.94 9.97
N GLU A 184 -7.49 7.13 11.00
CA GLU A 184 -6.48 6.30 11.65
C GLU A 184 -6.69 4.82 11.35
N VAL A 185 -5.58 4.08 11.29
CA VAL A 185 -5.56 2.62 11.13
C VAL A 185 -4.89 2.01 12.37
N PRO A 186 -5.63 1.82 13.45
CA PRO A 186 -5.09 1.26 14.68
C PRO A 186 -4.74 -0.22 14.51
N SER A 187 -3.70 -0.65 15.21
CA SER A 187 -3.28 -2.04 15.25
C SER A 187 -4.06 -2.84 16.28
N ALA A 188 -4.54 -4.03 15.91
CA ALA A 188 -5.12 -4.98 16.86
C ALA A 188 -4.01 -5.67 17.71
N PRO A 189 -4.34 -6.20 18.89
CA PRO A 189 -3.43 -7.04 19.65
C PRO A 189 -2.97 -8.25 18.84
N LEU A 190 -1.69 -8.61 18.97
CA LEU A 190 -1.08 -9.71 18.23
C LEU A 190 -1.57 -11.07 18.70
N THR A 191 -2.00 -11.91 17.78
CA THR A 191 -2.32 -13.31 18.02
C THR A 191 -1.05 -14.16 18.14
N ASP A 192 -1.14 -15.35 18.76
CA ASP A 192 -0.01 -16.28 18.87
C ASP A 192 0.46 -16.78 17.50
N VAL A 193 -0.45 -16.90 16.54
CA VAL A 193 -0.14 -17.23 15.13
C VAL A 193 0.72 -16.13 14.49
N GLU A 194 0.35 -14.87 14.66
CA GLU A 194 1.12 -13.74 14.12
C GLU A 194 2.50 -13.63 14.77
N LYS A 195 2.61 -13.85 16.08
CA LYS A 195 3.90 -13.89 16.81
C LYS A 195 4.81 -15.00 16.26
N ALA A 196 4.27 -16.20 16.05
CA ALA A 196 5.05 -17.31 15.49
C ALA A 196 5.52 -17.01 14.06
N ILE A 197 4.68 -16.41 13.21
CA ILE A 197 5.04 -15.95 11.88
C ILE A 197 6.12 -14.85 11.97
N GLY A 198 5.94 -13.89 12.86
CA GLY A 198 6.91 -12.81 13.10
C GLY A 198 8.29 -13.34 13.42
N LYS A 199 8.38 -14.29 14.36
CA LYS A 199 9.62 -14.99 14.73
C LYS A 199 10.25 -15.72 13.55
N ASN A 200 9.47 -16.44 12.76
CA ASN A 200 9.96 -17.15 11.57
C ASN A 200 10.48 -16.18 10.51
N CYS A 201 9.80 -15.07 10.26
CA CYS A 201 10.27 -14.02 9.35
C CYS A 201 11.57 -13.37 9.86
N ALA A 202 11.63 -13.00 11.13
CA ALA A 202 12.80 -12.38 11.74
C ALA A 202 14.06 -13.26 11.67
N SER A 203 13.91 -14.59 11.62
CA SER A 203 15.01 -15.53 11.42
C SER A 203 15.70 -15.39 10.05
N LEU A 204 15.03 -14.81 9.08
CA LEU A 204 15.57 -14.55 7.73
C LEU A 204 16.23 -13.18 7.59
N ILE A 205 16.07 -12.30 8.59
CA ILE A 205 16.57 -10.92 8.60
C ILE A 205 17.89 -10.85 9.36
N ASN A 206 18.89 -10.22 8.78
CA ASN A 206 20.20 -10.01 9.37
C ASN A 206 20.45 -8.53 9.69
N ASP A 207 21.45 -8.25 10.51
CA ASP A 207 21.91 -6.90 10.76
C ASP A 207 22.33 -6.23 9.44
N GLY A 208 21.89 -4.99 9.24
CA GLY A 208 22.19 -4.21 8.05
C GLY A 208 21.26 -4.44 6.86
N ASP A 209 20.31 -5.37 6.95
CA ASP A 209 19.32 -5.60 5.89
C ASP A 209 18.41 -4.36 5.69
N CYS A 210 17.96 -4.13 4.46
CA CYS A 210 17.03 -3.05 4.12
C CYS A 210 15.61 -3.60 3.98
N LEU A 211 14.70 -3.12 4.83
CA LEU A 211 13.35 -3.68 4.95
C LEU A 211 12.33 -2.96 4.08
N GLN A 212 11.36 -3.73 3.56
CA GLN A 212 10.02 -3.30 3.18
C GLN A 212 9.02 -4.05 4.03
N LEU A 213 8.15 -3.32 4.68
CA LEU A 213 7.11 -3.83 5.58
C LEU A 213 5.75 -3.25 5.17
N GLY A 214 4.70 -4.05 5.33
CA GLY A 214 3.32 -3.57 5.25
C GLY A 214 2.78 -3.10 6.60
N ILE A 215 1.45 -3.14 6.73
CA ILE A 215 0.70 -2.87 7.97
C ILE A 215 -0.05 -4.12 8.43
N GLY A 216 -0.50 -4.11 9.69
CA GLY A 216 -1.30 -5.19 10.28
C GLY A 216 -0.49 -6.07 11.23
N GLY A 217 -1.11 -7.18 11.68
CA GLY A 217 -0.58 -8.01 12.76
C GLY A 217 0.78 -8.64 12.46
N ILE A 218 0.97 -9.23 11.26
CA ILE A 218 2.24 -9.87 10.89
C ILE A 218 3.39 -8.86 10.82
N PRO A 219 3.32 -7.71 10.12
CA PRO A 219 4.37 -6.70 10.16
C PRO A 219 4.68 -6.19 11.56
N ASN A 220 3.66 -5.98 12.40
CA ASN A 220 3.87 -5.56 13.79
C ASN A 220 4.58 -6.65 14.62
N ALA A 221 4.20 -7.92 14.45
CA ALA A 221 4.87 -9.04 15.10
C ALA A 221 6.35 -9.15 14.69
N ILE A 222 6.65 -8.89 13.40
CA ILE A 222 8.03 -8.84 12.92
C ILE A 222 8.79 -7.69 13.60
N CYS A 223 8.20 -6.49 13.68
CA CYS A 223 8.84 -5.36 14.37
C CYS A 223 9.19 -5.68 15.82
N GLU A 224 8.33 -6.42 16.53
CA GLU A 224 8.63 -6.85 17.92
C GLU A 224 9.86 -7.78 18.00
N GLU A 225 10.04 -8.66 17.03
CA GLU A 225 11.15 -9.63 16.97
C GLU A 225 12.48 -9.01 16.47
N LEU A 226 12.45 -7.78 15.94
CA LEU A 226 13.63 -7.12 15.39
C LEU A 226 14.36 -6.21 16.38
N LYS A 227 13.89 -6.07 17.63
CA LYS A 227 14.43 -5.13 18.64
C LYS A 227 15.92 -5.30 18.94
N ASP A 228 16.46 -6.50 18.77
CA ASP A 228 17.87 -6.82 19.02
C ASP A 228 18.75 -6.71 17.75
N LYS A 229 18.16 -6.41 16.58
CA LYS A 229 18.89 -6.22 15.33
C LYS A 229 19.59 -4.87 15.31
N LYS A 230 20.55 -4.73 14.39
CA LYS A 230 21.40 -3.52 14.27
C LYS A 230 21.50 -3.02 12.86
N ASN A 231 21.51 -1.69 12.73
CA ASN A 231 21.79 -1.00 11.49
C ASN A 231 20.85 -1.37 10.33
N LEU A 232 19.58 -1.67 10.63
CA LEU A 232 18.58 -1.94 9.60
C LEU A 232 18.30 -0.67 8.79
N GLY A 233 17.98 -0.85 7.51
CA GLY A 233 17.45 0.19 6.64
C GLY A 233 15.95 0.03 6.43
N LEU A 234 15.28 1.10 5.99
CA LEU A 234 13.89 1.09 5.60
C LEU A 234 13.71 1.81 4.27
N HIS A 235 13.24 1.08 3.27
CA HIS A 235 12.78 1.55 1.97
C HIS A 235 11.49 0.79 1.66
N SER A 236 10.37 1.44 1.86
CA SER A 236 9.07 0.77 1.87
C SER A 236 8.02 1.59 1.15
N GLU A 237 7.10 0.93 0.46
CA GLU A 237 5.90 1.55 -0.07
C GLU A 237 5.16 2.34 1.00
N MET A 238 4.94 1.68 2.13
CA MET A 238 4.21 2.22 3.26
C MET A 238 4.79 1.71 4.57
N VAL A 239 4.37 2.33 5.67
CA VAL A 239 4.64 1.86 7.02
C VAL A 239 3.45 2.14 7.94
N GLY A 240 3.38 1.38 9.03
CA GLY A 240 2.49 1.61 10.17
C GLY A 240 3.26 1.97 11.44
N ASP A 241 2.54 2.03 12.56
CA ASP A 241 3.09 2.44 13.88
C ASP A 241 4.25 1.56 14.38
N GLY A 242 4.32 0.29 13.94
CA GLY A 242 5.32 -0.67 14.44
C GLY A 242 6.77 -0.27 14.18
N VAL A 243 7.04 0.47 13.10
CA VAL A 243 8.42 0.88 12.77
C VAL A 243 8.92 2.06 13.60
N VAL A 244 8.02 2.87 14.18
CA VAL A 244 8.37 4.08 14.94
C VAL A 244 9.32 3.76 16.11
N ASP A 245 9.04 2.71 16.85
CA ASP A 245 9.86 2.32 17.99
C ASP A 245 11.24 1.79 17.56
N LEU A 246 11.32 1.07 16.43
CA LEU A 246 12.59 0.58 15.88
C LEU A 246 13.48 1.72 15.36
N ILE A 247 12.89 2.78 14.81
CA ILE A 247 13.65 3.96 14.37
C ILE A 247 14.10 4.76 15.59
N LYS A 248 13.21 5.04 16.55
CA LYS A 248 13.54 5.77 17.77
C LYS A 248 14.61 5.09 18.64
N SER A 249 14.64 3.75 18.65
CA SER A 249 15.66 2.97 19.36
C SER A 249 16.98 2.83 18.60
N GLY A 250 17.06 3.28 17.33
CA GLY A 250 18.26 3.18 16.51
C GLY A 250 18.49 1.81 15.87
N VAL A 251 17.56 0.88 16.00
CA VAL A 251 17.58 -0.43 15.29
C VAL A 251 17.52 -0.19 13.79
N ILE A 252 16.60 0.66 13.36
CA ILE A 252 16.55 1.18 11.98
C ILE A 252 17.22 2.56 12.00
N ASN A 253 18.41 2.67 11.41
CA ASN A 253 19.17 3.91 11.31
C ASN A 253 19.61 4.24 9.88
N ASN A 254 19.25 3.39 8.91
CA ASN A 254 19.47 3.59 7.48
C ASN A 254 20.94 3.75 7.04
N THR A 255 21.92 3.52 7.93
CA THR A 255 23.35 3.77 7.66
C THR A 255 23.97 2.77 6.69
N ARG A 256 23.31 1.62 6.45
CA ARG A 256 23.78 0.55 5.55
C ARG A 256 23.08 0.55 4.20
N LYS A 257 22.14 1.45 3.96
CA LYS A 257 21.51 1.62 2.64
C LYS A 257 22.53 2.10 1.60
N ASN A 258 22.31 1.76 0.34
CA ASN A 258 23.13 2.21 -0.79
C ASN A 258 22.58 3.51 -1.40
N THR A 259 21.27 3.72 -1.27
CA THR A 259 20.59 4.96 -1.69
C THR A 259 19.89 5.59 -0.50
N HIS A 260 19.72 6.91 -0.49
CA HIS A 260 19.09 7.64 0.62
C HIS A 260 19.67 7.22 1.98
N VAL A 261 21.01 7.20 2.08
CA VAL A 261 21.71 6.80 3.30
C VAL A 261 21.30 7.71 4.47
N GLY A 262 20.97 7.10 5.61
CA GLY A 262 20.49 7.83 6.79
C GLY A 262 19.00 8.22 6.71
N LYS A 263 18.29 7.93 5.62
CA LYS A 263 16.88 8.31 5.44
C LYS A 263 15.96 7.11 5.35
N THR A 264 14.83 7.18 6.05
CA THR A 264 13.68 6.33 5.82
C THR A 264 12.94 6.82 4.58
N VAL A 265 12.71 5.95 3.61
CA VAL A 265 12.04 6.29 2.34
C VAL A 265 10.68 5.62 2.27
N LEU A 266 9.64 6.42 2.01
CA LEU A 266 8.24 5.99 1.96
C LEU A 266 7.51 6.60 0.77
N GLY A 267 6.47 5.92 0.27
CA GLY A 267 5.46 6.47 -0.65
C GLY A 267 4.28 7.07 0.12
N PHE A 268 3.80 6.35 1.13
CA PHE A 268 2.72 6.82 1.99
C PHE A 268 2.82 6.22 3.41
N ALA A 269 1.98 6.71 4.34
CA ALA A 269 1.96 6.28 5.73
C ALA A 269 0.53 5.94 6.18
N PHE A 270 0.35 4.74 6.74
CA PHE A 270 -0.91 4.26 7.31
C PHE A 270 -0.73 3.86 8.78
N GLY A 271 -1.24 4.65 9.70
CA GLY A 271 -1.10 4.39 11.12
C GLY A 271 -2.06 5.22 11.95
N THR A 272 -1.63 5.52 13.16
CA THR A 272 -2.34 6.37 14.09
C THR A 272 -1.59 7.69 14.30
N LYS A 273 -2.15 8.53 15.15
CA LYS A 273 -1.48 9.76 15.58
C LYS A 273 -0.01 9.54 16.02
N LYS A 274 0.33 8.35 16.55
CA LYS A 274 1.73 7.99 16.90
C LYS A 274 2.65 8.09 15.69
N LEU A 275 2.23 7.58 14.53
CA LEU A 275 3.00 7.65 13.30
C LEU A 275 2.99 9.07 12.74
N PHE A 276 1.83 9.73 12.75
CA PHE A 276 1.71 11.10 12.21
C PHE A 276 2.60 12.09 12.97
N ASP A 277 2.60 12.05 14.30
CA ASP A 277 3.49 12.87 15.14
C ASP A 277 4.97 12.52 14.95
N PHE A 278 5.29 11.29 14.56
CA PHE A 278 6.66 10.87 14.31
C PHE A 278 7.20 11.39 12.98
N ILE A 279 6.37 11.41 11.94
CA ILE A 279 6.79 11.86 10.59
C ILE A 279 6.66 13.37 10.42
N ASP A 280 5.93 14.06 11.33
CA ASP A 280 5.74 15.50 11.27
C ASP A 280 7.06 16.22 11.49
N ASP A 281 7.44 17.02 10.50
CA ASP A 281 8.70 17.80 10.43
C ASP A 281 9.97 16.98 10.78
N ASN A 282 9.95 15.69 10.46
CA ASN A 282 11.06 14.78 10.72
C ASN A 282 11.95 14.64 9.47
N PRO A 283 13.16 15.27 9.46
CA PRO A 283 14.04 15.24 8.29
C PRO A 283 14.63 13.86 7.99
N ASP A 284 14.57 12.89 8.91
CA ASP A 284 15.04 11.53 8.68
C ASP A 284 14.02 10.66 7.92
N VAL A 285 12.80 11.17 7.69
CA VAL A 285 11.76 10.54 6.90
C VAL A 285 11.53 11.33 5.63
N GLU A 286 11.73 10.72 4.49
CA GLU A 286 11.51 11.30 3.18
C GLU A 286 10.43 10.55 2.42
N MET A 287 9.46 11.30 1.88
CA MET A 287 8.36 10.78 1.09
C MET A 287 8.63 11.05 -0.40
N TYR A 288 8.41 10.01 -1.23
CA TYR A 288 8.68 10.07 -2.66
C TYR A 288 7.52 9.51 -3.48
N PRO A 289 7.40 9.91 -4.77
CA PRO A 289 6.44 9.32 -5.69
C PRO A 289 6.63 7.82 -5.83
N ILE A 290 5.53 7.11 -6.07
CA ILE A 290 5.53 5.65 -6.06
C ILE A 290 6.35 5.05 -7.21
N GLU A 291 6.48 5.74 -8.33
CA GLU A 291 7.36 5.35 -9.43
C GLU A 291 8.86 5.39 -9.06
N GLU A 292 9.22 6.07 -7.96
CA GLU A 292 10.59 6.06 -7.41
C GLU A 292 10.72 5.05 -6.28
N VAL A 293 9.71 4.97 -5.38
CA VAL A 293 9.77 4.07 -4.22
C VAL A 293 9.62 2.62 -4.63
N ASN A 294 8.66 2.33 -5.50
CA ASN A 294 8.24 0.97 -5.85
C ASN A 294 8.88 0.42 -7.12
N HIS A 295 9.57 1.24 -7.91
CA HIS A 295 10.17 0.72 -9.15
C HIS A 295 11.20 -0.36 -8.83
N PRO A 296 11.08 -1.60 -9.36
CA PRO A 296 11.95 -2.71 -8.98
C PRO A 296 13.44 -2.42 -9.14
N ILE A 297 13.83 -1.61 -10.14
CA ILE A 297 15.23 -1.19 -10.35
C ILE A 297 15.70 -0.26 -9.21
N GLU A 298 14.85 0.66 -8.75
CA GLU A 298 15.17 1.58 -7.66
C GLU A 298 15.32 0.82 -6.33
N ILE A 299 14.38 -0.09 -6.05
CA ILE A 299 14.43 -0.98 -4.88
C ILE A 299 15.75 -1.77 -4.89
N ALA A 300 16.12 -2.34 -6.05
CA ALA A 300 17.30 -3.21 -6.19
C ALA A 300 18.65 -2.45 -6.04
N LYS A 301 18.66 -1.12 -6.05
CA LYS A 301 19.88 -0.34 -5.77
C LYS A 301 20.37 -0.50 -4.33
N ASN A 302 19.47 -0.83 -3.39
CA ASN A 302 19.86 -1.22 -2.04
C ASN A 302 20.23 -2.70 -2.01
N ASP A 303 21.34 -3.04 -1.37
CA ASP A 303 21.74 -4.42 -1.10
C ASP A 303 20.88 -4.99 0.04
N ASN A 304 20.73 -6.31 0.07
CA ASN A 304 20.04 -7.06 1.13
C ASN A 304 18.63 -6.57 1.39
N VAL A 305 17.88 -6.26 0.34
CA VAL A 305 16.46 -5.87 0.49
C VAL A 305 15.64 -7.09 0.93
N ILE A 306 14.94 -6.95 2.03
CA ILE A 306 14.00 -7.93 2.54
C ILE A 306 12.59 -7.39 2.32
N SER A 307 11.88 -7.90 1.33
CA SER A 307 10.48 -7.55 1.12
C SER A 307 9.56 -8.54 1.83
N ILE A 308 8.57 -8.03 2.56
CA ILE A 308 7.63 -8.85 3.34
C ILE A 308 6.21 -8.46 2.98
N ASN A 309 5.51 -9.41 2.36
CA ASN A 309 4.13 -9.26 1.89
C ASN A 309 3.28 -10.44 2.36
N SER A 310 1.98 -10.39 2.14
CA SER A 310 1.06 -11.46 2.51
C SER A 310 0.31 -11.98 1.29
N CYS A 311 -0.43 -13.09 1.45
CA CYS A 311 -1.27 -13.63 0.39
C CYS A 311 -2.55 -14.26 0.94
N ILE A 312 -3.48 -14.54 0.04
CA ILE A 312 -4.71 -15.27 0.32
C ILE A 312 -4.43 -16.77 0.29
N GLN A 313 -3.73 -17.27 -0.74
CA GLN A 313 -3.39 -18.68 -0.89
C GLN A 313 -2.12 -18.89 -1.73
N VAL A 314 -1.49 -20.04 -1.55
CA VAL A 314 -0.36 -20.53 -2.36
C VAL A 314 -0.59 -22.00 -2.73
N ASP A 315 -0.34 -22.38 -3.99
CA ASP A 315 -0.43 -23.78 -4.40
C ASP A 315 0.91 -24.53 -4.23
N LEU A 316 0.87 -25.86 -4.39
CA LEU A 316 2.06 -26.71 -4.26
C LEU A 316 3.15 -26.44 -5.32
N GLN A 317 2.89 -25.62 -6.33
CA GLN A 317 3.89 -25.14 -7.28
C GLN A 317 4.55 -23.84 -6.82
N GLY A 318 3.95 -23.16 -5.83
CA GLY A 318 4.38 -21.85 -5.33
C GLY A 318 3.80 -20.68 -6.12
N GLN A 319 2.67 -20.85 -6.81
CA GLN A 319 1.88 -19.74 -7.35
C GLN A 319 1.13 -19.07 -6.22
N VAL A 320 1.15 -17.75 -6.17
CA VAL A 320 0.58 -16.93 -5.08
C VAL A 320 -0.58 -16.10 -5.58
N VAL A 321 -1.69 -16.17 -4.86
CA VAL A 321 -2.87 -15.32 -5.04
C VAL A 321 -3.00 -14.41 -3.82
N SER A 322 -3.08 -13.11 -4.05
CA SER A 322 -3.15 -12.11 -2.97
C SER A 322 -4.34 -11.17 -3.06
N ASP A 323 -4.93 -11.00 -4.23
CA ASP A 323 -5.91 -9.96 -4.50
C ASP A 323 -7.30 -10.46 -4.92
N THR A 324 -7.46 -11.76 -5.26
CA THR A 324 -8.75 -12.32 -5.69
C THR A 324 -9.10 -13.61 -4.96
N VAL A 325 -10.38 -13.96 -4.94
CA VAL A 325 -10.90 -15.32 -4.63
C VAL A 325 -11.94 -15.65 -5.69
N GLY A 326 -11.61 -16.58 -6.59
CA GLY A 326 -12.38 -16.76 -7.80
C GLY A 326 -12.44 -15.46 -8.59
N LEU A 327 -13.61 -15.08 -9.07
CA LEU A 327 -13.83 -13.82 -9.79
C LEU A 327 -13.97 -12.59 -8.86
N ASN A 328 -13.97 -12.77 -7.54
CA ASN A 328 -14.17 -11.67 -6.62
C ASN A 328 -12.84 -10.94 -6.34
N GLN A 329 -12.79 -9.64 -6.61
CA GLN A 329 -11.69 -8.77 -6.22
C GLN A 329 -11.73 -8.51 -4.71
N ILE A 330 -10.67 -8.87 -3.99
CA ILE A 330 -10.58 -8.77 -2.52
C ILE A 330 -9.72 -7.58 -2.10
N SER A 331 -8.67 -7.28 -2.86
CA SER A 331 -7.77 -6.16 -2.64
C SER A 331 -7.24 -5.63 -3.99
N GLY A 332 -6.04 -5.20 -4.08
CA GLY A 332 -5.27 -4.95 -5.29
C GLY A 332 -3.91 -5.61 -5.15
N VAL A 333 -3.12 -5.62 -6.22
CA VAL A 333 -1.75 -6.10 -6.15
C VAL A 333 -0.90 -5.21 -5.24
N GLY A 334 -1.21 -3.90 -5.19
CA GLY A 334 -0.36 -2.93 -4.50
C GLY A 334 1.07 -3.01 -5.01
N GLY A 335 2.03 -2.83 -4.12
CA GLY A 335 3.46 -2.97 -4.43
C GLY A 335 4.04 -4.36 -4.17
N GLN A 336 3.22 -5.38 -3.91
CA GLN A 336 3.74 -6.73 -3.62
C GLN A 336 4.70 -7.23 -4.68
N VAL A 337 4.31 -7.19 -5.94
CA VAL A 337 5.13 -7.71 -7.05
C VAL A 337 6.32 -6.79 -7.32
N ASP A 338 6.16 -5.48 -7.15
CA ASP A 338 7.22 -4.49 -7.26
C ASP A 338 8.38 -4.84 -6.31
N PHE A 339 8.07 -5.02 -5.02
CA PHE A 339 9.05 -5.35 -4.00
C PHE A 339 9.55 -6.79 -4.07
N VAL A 340 8.73 -7.77 -4.45
CA VAL A 340 9.18 -9.15 -4.70
C VAL A 340 10.24 -9.16 -5.79
N ARG A 341 10.04 -8.44 -6.89
CA ARG A 341 11.00 -8.33 -7.99
C ARG A 341 12.22 -7.52 -7.58
N GLY A 342 12.02 -6.35 -6.97
CA GLY A 342 13.12 -5.51 -6.49
C GLY A 342 14.03 -6.23 -5.51
N ALA A 343 13.47 -6.91 -4.51
CA ALA A 343 14.24 -7.72 -3.56
C ALA A 343 14.96 -8.90 -4.23
N THR A 344 14.33 -9.53 -5.23
CA THR A 344 14.97 -10.62 -5.98
C THR A 344 16.16 -10.12 -6.82
N MET A 345 16.10 -8.91 -7.34
CA MET A 345 17.17 -8.26 -8.11
C MET A 345 18.27 -7.68 -7.22
N SER A 346 17.95 -7.33 -5.98
CA SER A 346 18.89 -6.82 -4.98
C SER A 346 19.96 -7.86 -4.63
N ARG A 347 21.22 -7.44 -4.55
CA ARG A 347 22.31 -8.32 -4.12
C ARG A 347 22.09 -8.77 -2.68
N GLY A 348 21.94 -10.09 -2.47
CA GLY A 348 21.63 -10.66 -1.14
C GLY A 348 20.18 -10.49 -0.69
N GLY A 349 19.32 -9.91 -1.52
CA GLY A 349 17.92 -9.67 -1.20
C GLY A 349 17.07 -10.94 -1.11
N LYS A 350 15.96 -10.84 -0.42
CA LYS A 350 14.99 -11.92 -0.19
C LYS A 350 13.56 -11.37 -0.25
N SER A 351 12.68 -12.07 -0.96
CA SER A 351 11.25 -11.81 -0.88
C SER A 351 10.54 -12.85 -0.02
N ILE A 352 9.76 -12.41 0.93
CA ILE A 352 9.02 -13.23 1.89
C ILE A 352 7.53 -12.98 1.68
N ILE A 353 6.77 -14.05 1.48
CA ILE A 353 5.30 -14.04 1.53
C ILE A 353 4.92 -14.73 2.84
N ALA A 354 4.41 -13.96 3.79
CA ALA A 354 4.06 -14.42 5.13
C ALA A 354 2.54 -14.47 5.32
N MET A 355 2.02 -15.59 5.81
CA MET A 355 0.59 -15.77 6.01
C MET A 355 0.29 -16.77 7.12
N PRO A 356 -0.85 -16.68 7.83
CA PRO A 356 -1.36 -17.80 8.60
C PRO A 356 -1.58 -19.00 7.67
N SER A 357 -1.30 -20.21 8.14
CA SER A 357 -1.49 -21.44 7.33
C SER A 357 -2.94 -21.71 6.99
N THR A 358 -3.88 -21.13 7.75
CA THR A 358 -5.32 -21.30 7.60
C THR A 358 -6.09 -19.97 7.61
N ALA A 359 -7.33 -20.02 7.15
CA ALA A 359 -8.31 -18.93 7.23
C ALA A 359 -9.62 -19.46 7.86
N LYS A 360 -10.59 -18.56 8.08
CA LYS A 360 -11.93 -18.88 8.60
C LYS A 360 -11.87 -19.73 9.88
N ASN A 361 -11.13 -19.25 10.87
CA ASN A 361 -10.94 -19.93 12.17
C ASN A 361 -10.43 -21.38 12.02
N GLY A 362 -9.43 -21.60 11.14
CA GLY A 362 -8.76 -22.89 10.98
C GLY A 362 -9.48 -23.89 10.05
N THR A 363 -10.60 -23.51 9.43
CA THR A 363 -11.40 -24.43 8.60
C THR A 363 -10.97 -24.49 7.14
N VAL A 364 -10.15 -23.54 6.68
CA VAL A 364 -9.71 -23.47 5.28
C VAL A 364 -8.18 -23.38 5.24
N SER A 365 -7.52 -24.28 4.51
CA SER A 365 -6.07 -24.20 4.26
C SER A 365 -5.75 -23.06 3.29
N LYS A 366 -4.68 -22.31 3.57
CA LYS A 366 -4.12 -21.32 2.62
C LYS A 366 -2.99 -21.90 1.76
N ILE A 367 -2.47 -23.08 2.12
CA ILE A 367 -1.62 -23.90 1.24
C ILE A 367 -2.51 -24.93 0.58
N VAL A 368 -2.66 -24.85 -0.73
CA VAL A 368 -3.65 -25.61 -1.50
C VAL A 368 -3.00 -26.47 -2.57
N PRO A 369 -3.60 -27.60 -2.99
CA PRO A 369 -3.09 -28.40 -4.10
C PRO A 369 -2.94 -27.60 -5.40
N THR A 370 -3.99 -26.85 -5.73
CA THR A 370 -4.09 -25.95 -6.89
C THR A 370 -4.80 -24.67 -6.48
N ILE A 371 -4.49 -23.57 -7.13
CA ILE A 371 -5.15 -22.27 -6.91
C ILE A 371 -6.66 -22.44 -7.13
N THR A 372 -7.47 -21.76 -6.32
CA THR A 372 -8.92 -21.67 -6.52
C THR A 372 -9.24 -21.20 -7.93
N GLU A 373 -10.10 -21.94 -8.60
CA GLU A 373 -10.49 -21.67 -9.98
C GLU A 373 -10.91 -20.21 -10.19
N ASN A 374 -10.51 -19.62 -11.33
CA ASN A 374 -10.74 -18.23 -11.71
C ASN A 374 -10.07 -17.17 -10.82
N SER A 375 -9.20 -17.54 -9.88
CA SER A 375 -8.42 -16.55 -9.14
C SER A 375 -7.22 -16.06 -9.96
N ALA A 376 -6.91 -14.78 -9.90
CA ALA A 376 -5.73 -14.20 -10.52
C ALA A 376 -4.45 -14.60 -9.78
N ILE A 377 -3.42 -15.01 -10.50
CA ILE A 377 -2.10 -15.26 -9.92
C ILE A 377 -1.40 -13.92 -9.76
N THR A 378 -1.36 -13.41 -8.54
CA THR A 378 -0.75 -12.12 -8.21
C THR A 378 0.77 -12.18 -8.35
N THR A 379 1.41 -13.22 -7.79
CA THR A 379 2.86 -13.42 -7.90
C THR A 379 3.13 -14.78 -8.54
N PRO A 380 3.73 -14.80 -9.76
CA PRO A 380 4.03 -16.05 -10.45
C PRO A 380 5.10 -16.86 -9.70
N ARG A 381 5.02 -18.19 -9.80
CA ARG A 381 5.91 -19.13 -9.08
C ARG A 381 7.41 -18.85 -9.27
N ASN A 382 7.79 -18.21 -10.37
CA ASN A 382 9.19 -17.92 -10.69
C ASN A 382 9.75 -16.75 -9.86
N ASP A 383 8.88 -15.85 -9.37
CA ASP A 383 9.25 -14.69 -8.55
C ASP A 383 9.23 -15.01 -7.04
N VAL A 384 8.46 -16.03 -6.61
CA VAL A 384 8.32 -16.39 -5.20
C VAL A 384 9.60 -17.00 -4.64
N ASN A 385 10.14 -16.42 -3.56
CA ASN A 385 11.37 -16.85 -2.91
C ASN A 385 11.10 -17.65 -1.62
N TYR A 386 10.49 -17.01 -0.62
CA TYR A 386 10.14 -17.67 0.65
C TYR A 386 8.64 -17.58 0.91
N ILE A 387 8.05 -18.67 1.42
CA ILE A 387 6.73 -18.70 2.04
C ILE A 387 6.93 -18.96 3.53
N VAL A 388 6.29 -18.18 4.39
CA VAL A 388 6.39 -18.30 5.85
C VAL A 388 5.01 -18.44 6.45
N THR A 389 4.85 -19.44 7.33
CA THR A 389 3.68 -19.63 8.17
C THR A 389 4.09 -19.75 9.64
N GLU A 390 3.15 -19.90 10.55
CA GLU A 390 3.41 -20.20 11.97
C GLU A 390 4.16 -21.53 12.18
N PHE A 391 4.14 -22.45 11.18
CA PHE A 391 4.80 -23.75 11.23
C PHE A 391 6.22 -23.74 10.65
N GLY A 392 6.71 -22.63 10.09
CA GLY A 392 8.08 -22.50 9.62
C GLY A 392 8.24 -21.76 8.30
N VAL A 393 9.37 -22.04 7.65
CA VAL A 393 9.86 -21.36 6.44
C VAL A 393 10.04 -22.35 5.31
N ALA A 394 9.45 -22.05 4.14
CA ALA A 394 9.66 -22.79 2.89
C ALA A 394 10.43 -21.93 1.90
N LYS A 395 11.65 -22.35 1.54
CA LYS A 395 12.43 -21.73 0.46
C LYS A 395 12.04 -22.37 -0.87
N LEU A 396 11.53 -21.56 -1.81
CA LEU A 396 11.03 -22.03 -3.11
C LEU A 396 11.93 -21.65 -4.29
N LYS A 397 12.59 -20.50 -4.27
CA LYS A 397 13.43 -20.02 -5.37
C LYS A 397 14.56 -21.00 -5.65
N GLY A 398 14.71 -21.40 -6.92
CA GLY A 398 15.74 -22.35 -7.34
C GLY A 398 15.44 -23.83 -7.02
N GLN A 399 14.28 -24.14 -6.42
CA GLN A 399 13.89 -25.52 -6.10
C GLN A 399 13.10 -26.18 -7.23
N THR A 400 13.24 -27.52 -7.35
CA THR A 400 12.42 -28.33 -8.25
C THR A 400 10.95 -28.30 -7.82
N LEU A 401 10.01 -28.60 -8.72
CA LEU A 401 8.58 -28.65 -8.37
C LEU A 401 8.30 -29.60 -7.20
N LYS A 402 8.99 -30.75 -7.18
CA LYS A 402 8.90 -31.76 -6.11
C LYS A 402 9.36 -31.18 -4.75
N ASN A 403 10.51 -30.52 -4.73
CA ASN A 403 11.06 -29.92 -3.52
C ASN A 403 10.22 -28.72 -3.03
N ARG A 404 9.65 -27.94 -3.96
CA ARG A 404 8.69 -26.87 -3.62
C ARG A 404 7.46 -27.42 -2.90
N ALA A 405 6.85 -28.48 -3.46
CA ALA A 405 5.70 -29.11 -2.87
C ALA A 405 6.01 -29.66 -1.46
N ARG A 406 7.13 -30.37 -1.29
CA ARG A 406 7.57 -30.82 0.04
C ARG A 406 7.77 -29.70 1.03
N ALA A 407 8.45 -28.64 0.63
CA ALA A 407 8.69 -27.49 1.50
C ALA A 407 7.38 -26.83 1.95
N LEU A 408 6.41 -26.66 1.06
CA LEU A 408 5.10 -26.08 1.37
C LEU A 408 4.26 -27.00 2.26
N ILE A 409 4.24 -28.32 2.01
CA ILE A 409 3.54 -29.29 2.86
C ILE A 409 4.11 -29.28 4.28
N ASN A 410 5.43 -29.15 4.44
CA ASN A 410 6.07 -29.12 5.76
C ASN A 410 5.59 -27.96 6.63
N ILE A 411 5.28 -26.81 6.04
CA ILE A 411 4.80 -25.61 6.73
C ILE A 411 3.25 -25.44 6.70
N ALA A 412 2.53 -26.43 6.17
CA ALA A 412 1.07 -26.43 6.18
C ALA A 412 0.52 -26.77 7.57
N HIS A 413 -0.72 -26.36 7.83
CA HIS A 413 -1.43 -26.72 9.06
C HIS A 413 -1.59 -28.25 9.16
N PRO A 414 -1.33 -28.87 10.34
CA PRO A 414 -1.37 -30.33 10.51
C PRO A 414 -2.64 -31.00 9.98
N ASN A 415 -3.81 -30.41 10.20
CA ASN A 415 -5.11 -30.95 9.77
C ASN A 415 -5.26 -31.08 8.25
N PHE A 416 -4.41 -30.44 7.45
CA PHE A 416 -4.49 -30.48 5.98
C PHE A 416 -3.29 -31.22 5.34
N LYS A 417 -2.28 -31.62 6.15
CA LYS A 417 -1.07 -32.25 5.60
C LYS A 417 -1.37 -33.54 4.86
N ASP A 418 -2.19 -34.43 5.41
CA ASP A 418 -2.49 -35.72 4.81
C ASP A 418 -3.11 -35.59 3.40
N GLN A 419 -4.03 -34.63 3.24
CA GLN A 419 -4.60 -34.32 1.93
C GLN A 419 -3.55 -33.84 0.93
N LEU A 420 -2.64 -32.93 1.37
CA LEU A 420 -1.59 -32.38 0.53
C LEU A 420 -0.54 -33.43 0.17
N ILE A 421 -0.19 -34.34 1.11
CA ILE A 421 0.72 -35.46 0.90
C ILE A 421 0.12 -36.41 -0.16
N LYS A 422 -1.16 -36.76 -0.05
CA LYS A 422 -1.82 -37.60 -1.05
C LYS A 422 -1.70 -37.02 -2.46
N VAL A 423 -1.97 -35.71 -2.63
CA VAL A 423 -1.82 -35.02 -3.92
C VAL A 423 -0.35 -35.04 -4.41
N PHE A 424 0.61 -34.88 -3.48
CA PHE A 424 2.02 -35.00 -3.81
C PHE A 424 2.37 -36.38 -4.34
N GLU A 425 1.97 -37.47 -3.62
CA GLU A 425 2.26 -38.86 -4.00
C GLU A 425 1.61 -39.22 -5.33
N GLU A 426 0.34 -38.83 -5.55
CA GLU A 426 -0.36 -39.05 -6.82
C GLU A 426 0.31 -38.33 -8.00
N ARG A 427 0.78 -37.10 -7.78
CA ARG A 427 1.41 -36.29 -8.83
C ARG A 427 2.80 -36.77 -9.24
N PHE A 428 3.60 -37.18 -8.28
CA PHE A 428 5.02 -37.47 -8.50
C PHE A 428 5.35 -38.96 -8.51
N ASP A 429 4.36 -39.83 -8.30
CA ASP A 429 4.51 -41.28 -8.17
C ASP A 429 5.64 -41.64 -7.18
N GLU A 430 5.66 -40.97 -6.04
CA GLU A 430 6.70 -41.05 -5.01
C GLU A 430 6.12 -40.84 -3.62
N LYS A 431 6.59 -41.62 -2.64
CA LYS A 431 6.24 -41.40 -1.24
C LYS A 431 6.80 -40.05 -0.72
N PHE A 432 6.02 -39.38 0.10
CA PHE A 432 6.36 -38.07 0.70
C PHE A 432 7.59 -38.13 1.62
#